data_6495a8f1b26ba3a77b5339d1ff4ee2b9
#
_entry.id   6495a8f1b26ba3a77b5339d1ff4ee2b9
#
_cell.length_a   1.000
_cell.length_b   1.000
_cell.length_c   1.000
_cell.angle_alpha   90.00
_cell.angle_beta   90.00
_cell.angle_gamma   90.00
#
_symmetry.space_group_name_H-M   'P 1'
#
loop_
_entity.id
_entity.type
_entity.pdbx_description
1 polymer ?
#
loop_
_entity_poly.entity_id
_entity_poly.type
_entity_poly.pdbx_seq_one_letter_code
_entity_poly.pdbx_strand_id
1 'polypeptide(L)' 'MPKEQISKEEQVGFHKGALTTLAKEREEMIRILSIVEQLMQMHIKGLKELGVDLQQEAQATSKNSKRKIEDSLK' A
#
# COMPACT_ATOMS: atom_id res chain seq x y z
N MET A 1 15.86 31.61 -9.98
CA MET A 1 14.87 32.69 -10.03
C MET A 1 14.25 32.93 -8.67
N PRO A 2 14.11 34.18 -8.27
CA PRO A 2 13.36 34.45 -7.04
C PRO A 2 11.90 33.98 -7.15
N LYS A 3 11.35 33.49 -6.05
CA LYS A 3 9.97 33.00 -6.02
C LYS A 3 8.96 34.06 -6.44
N GLU A 4 9.26 35.32 -6.15
CA GLU A 4 8.37 36.44 -6.44
C GLU A 4 8.17 36.67 -7.95
N GLN A 5 9.07 36.13 -8.78
CA GLN A 5 9.00 36.27 -10.23
C GLN A 5 8.19 35.16 -10.89
N ILE A 6 7.81 34.12 -10.14
CA ILE A 6 6.99 33.05 -10.69
C ILE A 6 5.52 33.48 -10.65
N SER A 7 4.89 33.55 -11.80
CA SER A 7 3.49 33.99 -11.88
C SER A 7 2.57 32.95 -11.24
N LYS A 8 1.42 33.40 -10.81
CA LYS A 8 0.36 32.51 -10.30
C LYS A 8 -0.05 31.50 -11.36
N GLU A 9 -0.12 31.95 -12.61
CA GLU A 9 -0.51 31.07 -13.73
C GLU A 9 0.49 29.94 -13.94
N GLU A 10 1.79 30.23 -13.82
CA GLU A 10 2.83 29.22 -13.92
C GLU A 10 2.75 28.20 -12.80
N GLN A 11 2.50 28.66 -11.57
CA GLN A 11 2.34 27.81 -10.42
C GLN A 11 1.11 26.89 -10.57
N VAL A 12 0.01 27.45 -11.03
CA VAL A 12 -1.22 26.68 -11.30
C VAL A 12 -0.96 25.61 -12.36
N GLY A 13 -0.27 25.98 -13.45
CA GLY A 13 0.07 25.05 -14.51
C GLY A 13 0.95 23.92 -14.01
N PHE A 14 1.94 24.22 -13.18
CA PHE A 14 2.83 23.24 -12.60
C PHE A 14 2.04 22.23 -11.75
N HIS A 15 1.18 22.73 -10.89
CA HIS A 15 0.40 21.85 -10.01
C HIS A 15 -0.62 21.02 -10.79
N LYS A 16 -1.24 21.58 -11.79
CA LYS A 16 -2.17 20.82 -12.64
C LYS A 16 -1.46 19.73 -13.41
N GLY A 17 -0.27 20.04 -13.95
CA GLY A 17 0.53 19.05 -14.65
C GLY A 17 0.97 17.91 -13.75
N ALA A 18 1.48 18.26 -12.56
CA ALA A 18 1.91 17.27 -11.58
C ALA A 18 0.73 16.38 -11.15
N LEU A 19 -0.42 16.99 -10.90
CA LEU A 19 -1.60 16.25 -10.49
C LEU A 19 -2.08 15.29 -11.58
N THR A 20 -2.04 15.72 -12.84
CA THR A 20 -2.41 14.87 -13.97
C THR A 20 -1.50 13.65 -14.04
N THR A 21 -0.20 13.84 -13.88
CA THR A 21 0.77 12.75 -13.92
C THR A 21 0.54 11.78 -12.75
N LEU A 22 0.36 12.33 -11.55
CA LEU A 22 0.14 11.51 -10.36
C LEU A 22 -1.18 10.73 -10.44
N ALA A 23 -2.21 11.31 -11.04
CA ALA A 23 -3.48 10.62 -11.24
C ALA A 23 -3.31 9.41 -12.16
N LYS A 24 -2.53 9.54 -13.22
CA LYS A 24 -2.23 8.43 -14.12
C LYS A 24 -1.43 7.34 -13.41
N GLU A 25 -0.44 7.74 -12.63
CA GLU A 25 0.36 6.79 -11.86
C GLU A 25 -0.51 6.05 -10.85
N ARG A 26 -1.45 6.76 -10.22
CA ARG A 26 -2.38 6.13 -9.28
C ARG A 26 -3.22 5.06 -9.97
N GLU A 27 -3.73 5.35 -11.16
CA GLU A 27 -4.49 4.36 -11.93
C GLU A 27 -3.67 3.12 -12.24
N GLU A 28 -2.42 3.30 -12.63
CA GLU A 28 -1.52 2.19 -12.91
C GLU A 28 -1.23 1.36 -11.66
N MET A 29 -1.03 2.02 -10.53
CA MET A 29 -0.80 1.34 -9.26
C MET A 29 -2.01 0.54 -8.81
N ILE A 30 -3.22 1.07 -9.00
CA ILE A 30 -4.46 0.35 -8.70
C ILE A 30 -4.55 -0.91 -9.56
N ARG A 31 -4.19 -0.80 -10.82
CA ARG A 31 -4.18 -1.95 -11.74
C ARG A 31 -3.18 -3.02 -11.28
N ILE A 32 -1.98 -2.60 -10.92
CA ILE A 32 -0.94 -3.50 -10.41
C ILE A 32 -1.40 -4.13 -9.09
N LEU A 33 -1.98 -3.32 -8.21
CA LEU A 33 -2.49 -3.81 -6.93
C LEU A 33 -3.56 -4.90 -7.13
N SER A 34 -4.45 -4.69 -8.09
CA SER A 34 -5.48 -5.68 -8.42
C SER A 34 -4.87 -7.01 -8.85
N ILE A 35 -3.84 -6.95 -9.68
CA ILE A 35 -3.13 -8.15 -10.14
C ILE A 35 -2.45 -8.85 -8.97
N VAL A 36 -1.78 -8.09 -8.11
CA VAL A 36 -1.12 -8.64 -6.93
C VAL A 36 -2.13 -9.32 -6.00
N GLU A 37 -3.27 -8.68 -5.78
CA GLU A 37 -4.32 -9.24 -4.94
C GLU A 37 -4.88 -10.54 -5.50
N GLN A 38 -5.05 -10.63 -6.82
CA GLN A 38 -5.49 -11.86 -7.46
C GLN A 38 -4.49 -12.98 -7.26
N LEU A 39 -3.20 -12.68 -7.40
CA LEU A 39 -2.15 -13.66 -7.17
C LEU A 39 -2.10 -14.11 -5.71
N MET A 40 -2.27 -13.18 -4.79
CA MET A 40 -2.35 -13.50 -3.36
C MET A 40 -3.51 -14.44 -3.07
N GLN A 41 -4.68 -14.15 -3.63
CA GLN A 41 -5.86 -15.00 -3.43
C GLN A 41 -5.63 -16.41 -3.98
N MET A 42 -4.99 -16.51 -5.12
CA MET A 42 -4.67 -17.80 -5.72
C MET A 42 -3.79 -18.64 -4.79
N HIS A 43 -2.78 -18.01 -4.22
CA HIS A 43 -1.85 -18.71 -3.32
C HIS A 43 -2.48 -19.02 -1.96
N ILE A 44 -3.33 -18.12 -1.45
CA ILE A 44 -4.09 -18.39 -0.22
C ILE A 44 -4.99 -19.59 -0.40
N LYS A 45 -5.67 -19.66 -1.55
CA LYS A 45 -6.53 -20.80 -1.87
C LYS A 45 -5.71 -22.09 -1.97
N GLY A 46 -4.56 -22.02 -2.63
CA GLY A 46 -3.67 -23.17 -2.73
C GLY A 46 -3.22 -23.69 -1.37
N LEU A 47 -2.90 -22.78 -0.46
CA LEU A 47 -2.51 -23.15 0.89
C LEU A 47 -3.66 -23.80 1.67
N LYS A 48 -4.86 -23.26 1.53
CA LYS A 48 -6.06 -23.86 2.17
C LYS A 48 -6.29 -25.28 1.67
N GLU A 49 -6.10 -25.53 0.39
CA GLU A 49 -6.23 -26.87 -0.19
C GLU A 49 -5.20 -27.84 0.38
N LEU A 50 -4.06 -27.32 0.82
CA LEU A 50 -3.00 -28.10 1.47
C LEU A 50 -3.18 -28.18 2.98
N GLY A 51 -4.26 -27.62 3.52
CA GLY A 51 -4.56 -27.69 4.95
C GLY A 51 -3.93 -26.58 5.78
N VAL A 52 -3.42 -25.52 5.16
CA VAL A 52 -2.82 -24.40 5.88
C VAL A 52 -3.79 -23.23 5.95
N ASP A 53 -4.06 -22.74 7.15
CA ASP A 53 -4.91 -21.58 7.37
C ASP A 53 -4.09 -20.39 7.83
N LEU A 54 -3.82 -19.47 6.90
CA LEU A 54 -3.00 -18.31 7.18
C LEU A 54 -3.65 -17.33 8.15
N GLN A 55 -4.98 -17.29 8.21
CA GLN A 55 -5.67 -16.43 9.17
C GLN A 55 -5.39 -16.85 10.58
N GLN A 56 -5.42 -18.16 10.85
CA GLN A 56 -5.09 -18.69 12.17
C GLN A 56 -3.62 -18.47 12.50
N GLU A 57 -2.74 -18.69 11.54
CA GLU A 57 -1.31 -18.46 11.74
C GLU A 57 -1.01 -16.98 12.01
N ALA A 58 -1.64 -16.08 11.26
CA ALA A 58 -1.45 -14.65 11.45
C ALA A 58 -1.95 -14.20 12.81
N GLN A 59 -3.11 -14.72 13.25
CA GLN A 59 -3.66 -14.40 14.56
C GLN A 59 -2.76 -14.89 15.68
N ALA A 60 -2.24 -16.11 15.55
CA ALA A 60 -1.31 -16.67 16.54
C ALA A 60 -0.03 -15.83 16.61
N THR A 61 0.52 -15.44 15.46
CA THR A 61 1.73 -14.61 15.39
C THR A 61 1.47 -13.23 15.99
N SER A 62 0.32 -12.62 15.70
CA SER A 62 -0.06 -11.32 16.26
C SER A 62 -0.16 -11.37 17.77
N LYS A 63 -0.78 -12.41 18.31
CA LYS A 63 -0.90 -12.59 19.76
C LYS A 63 0.48 -12.71 20.41
N ASN A 64 1.36 -13.50 19.81
CA ASN A 64 2.70 -13.68 20.34
C ASN A 64 3.51 -12.39 20.28
N SER A 65 3.41 -11.65 19.18
CA SER A 65 4.07 -10.34 19.03
C SER A 65 3.57 -9.36 20.07
N LYS A 66 2.26 -9.33 20.32
CA LYS A 66 1.65 -8.44 21.29
C LYS A 66 2.15 -8.74 22.69
N ARG A 67 2.25 -10.02 23.05
CA ARG A 67 2.77 -10.43 24.36
C ARG A 67 4.23 -9.99 24.53
N LYS A 68 5.04 -10.16 23.49
CA LYS A 68 6.45 -9.76 23.54
C LYS A 68 6.59 -8.24 23.77
N ILE A 69 5.76 -7.47 23.11
CA ILE A 69 5.78 -6.01 23.26
C ILE A 69 5.37 -5.63 24.70
N GLU A 70 4.31 -6.24 25.22
CA GLU A 70 3.83 -5.97 26.57
C GLU A 70 4.90 -6.35 27.62
N ASP A 71 5.56 -7.48 27.42
CA ASP A 71 6.62 -7.92 28.33
C ASP A 71 7.82 -6.99 28.29
N SER A 72 8.17 -6.43 27.13
CA SER A 72 9.27 -5.49 27.03
C SER A 72 8.96 -4.14 27.62
N LEU A 73 7.69 -3.79 27.77
CA LEU A 73 7.26 -2.52 28.36
C LEU A 73 7.20 -2.55 29.89
N LYS A 74 7.34 -3.69 30.49
CA LYS A 74 7.40 -3.84 31.95
C LYS A 74 8.83 -3.58 32.47
#